data_a12ef1e7a47ceb5b1ab5566822cfb94e
#
_entry.id   a12ef1e7a47ceb5b1ab5566822cfb94e
#
_cell.length_a   1.000
_cell.length_b   1.000
_cell.length_c   1.000
_cell.angle_alpha   90.00
_cell.angle_beta   90.00
_cell.angle_gamma   90.00
#
_symmetry.space_group_name_H-M   'P 1'
#
loop_
_entity.id
_entity.type
_entity.pdbx_description
1 polymer ?
#
loop_
_entity_poly.entity_id
_entity_poly.type
_entity_poly.pdbx_seq_one_letter_code
_entity_poly.pdbx_strand_id
1 'polypeptide(L)'
;MDLLLLEKQLKKRLEFPYSWGKKQSDEDDKKTAFIYNARTFSELLESCQNLDEELRNYAFNRWLNFWSAKGVEQIFCKDEKVKPNYNQYDKLVDFRINEIPFDHKTSVFPKAYPKTLEEALENKEELIRWFYKNQSQEGRKHFKNRIFLVLYNKENVNEHWKLKTEILYIKTIIEKYVSVYNSDNLVKLNLNGEEVWSDIIWIIK
;
A
#
# COMPACT_ATOMS: atom_id res chain seq x y z
N MET A 1 -15.57 0.00 -8.41
CA MET A 1 -15.76 -0.82 -7.18
C MET A 1 -16.44 0.04 -6.14
N ASP A 2 -17.40 -0.49 -5.37
CA ASP A 2 -18.01 0.21 -4.24
C ASP A 2 -17.06 0.17 -3.04
N LEU A 3 -16.60 1.35 -2.58
CA LEU A 3 -15.63 1.46 -1.50
C LEU A 3 -16.22 1.08 -0.12
N LEU A 4 -17.50 1.31 0.10
CA LEU A 4 -18.17 0.92 1.35
C LEU A 4 -18.24 -0.62 1.43
N LEU A 5 -18.61 -1.26 0.32
CA LEU A 5 -18.62 -2.71 0.24
C LEU A 5 -17.22 -3.29 0.39
N LEU A 6 -16.22 -2.69 -0.26
CA LEU A 6 -14.83 -3.09 -0.11
C LEU A 6 -14.39 -3.03 1.36
N GLU A 7 -14.62 -1.91 2.04
CA GLU A 7 -14.28 -1.76 3.46
C GLU A 7 -14.90 -2.85 4.32
N LYS A 8 -16.20 -3.14 4.12
CA LYS A 8 -16.89 -4.22 4.81
C LYS A 8 -16.24 -5.58 4.60
N GLN A 9 -15.78 -5.87 3.38
CA GLN A 9 -15.09 -7.12 3.08
C GLN A 9 -13.69 -7.18 3.71
N LEU A 10 -12.92 -6.09 3.63
CA LEU A 10 -11.59 -6.01 4.24
C LEU A 10 -11.65 -6.16 5.77
N LYS A 11 -12.66 -5.58 6.42
CA LYS A 11 -12.85 -5.67 7.89
C LYS A 11 -13.07 -7.11 8.37
N LYS A 12 -13.62 -8.01 7.56
CA LYS A 12 -13.74 -9.43 7.90
C LYS A 12 -12.37 -10.11 8.09
N ARG A 13 -11.30 -9.59 7.43
CA ARG A 13 -9.94 -10.09 7.65
C ARG A 13 -9.47 -9.90 9.11
N LEU A 14 -10.02 -8.93 9.84
CA LEU A 14 -9.64 -8.63 11.23
C LEU A 14 -10.06 -9.74 12.21
N GLU A 15 -10.98 -10.61 11.83
CA GLU A 15 -11.42 -11.77 12.62
C GLU A 15 -10.37 -12.89 12.69
N PHE A 16 -9.29 -12.80 11.89
CA PHE A 16 -8.25 -13.82 11.79
C PHE A 16 -6.89 -13.27 12.25
N PRO A 17 -6.03 -14.12 12.83
CA PRO A 17 -4.70 -13.71 13.25
C PRO A 17 -3.87 -13.11 12.12
N TYR A 18 -3.04 -12.10 12.42
CA TYR A 18 -2.12 -11.53 11.45
C TYR A 18 -0.76 -12.22 11.58
N SER A 19 -0.55 -13.20 10.73
CA SER A 19 0.70 -13.92 10.62
C SER A 19 1.08 -14.06 9.15
N TRP A 20 2.35 -13.84 8.82
CA TRP A 20 2.85 -14.12 7.47
C TRP A 20 3.30 -15.57 7.33
N GLY A 21 3.74 -16.21 8.44
CA GLY A 21 4.14 -17.60 8.49
C GLY A 21 5.39 -17.94 7.70
N LYS A 22 5.51 -17.40 6.48
CA LYS A 22 6.60 -17.66 5.53
C LYS A 22 7.01 -16.41 4.74
N LYS A 23 8.20 -16.45 4.14
CA LYS A 23 8.66 -15.43 3.19
C LYS A 23 7.90 -15.57 1.88
N GLN A 24 7.80 -14.45 1.15
CA GLN A 24 7.24 -14.46 -0.20
C GLN A 24 8.05 -15.37 -1.12
N SER A 25 7.36 -16.18 -1.92
CA SER A 25 7.94 -17.03 -2.96
C SER A 25 7.06 -17.05 -4.20
N ASP A 26 7.66 -17.25 -5.36
CA ASP A 26 6.92 -17.35 -6.63
C ASP A 26 5.97 -18.56 -6.64
N GLU A 27 6.34 -19.65 -5.93
CA GLU A 27 5.51 -20.85 -5.82
C GLU A 27 4.24 -20.59 -5.01
N ASP A 28 4.38 -19.96 -3.82
CA ASP A 28 3.24 -19.61 -2.98
C ASP A 28 2.38 -18.51 -3.63
N ASP A 29 3.00 -17.60 -4.36
CA ASP A 29 2.28 -16.60 -5.15
C ASP A 29 1.41 -17.23 -6.23
N LYS A 30 1.90 -18.29 -6.92
CA LYS A 30 1.11 -19.04 -7.90
C LYS A 30 -0.02 -19.82 -7.23
N LYS A 31 0.26 -20.53 -6.13
CA LYS A 31 -0.74 -21.30 -5.36
C LYS A 31 -1.88 -20.42 -4.82
N THR A 32 -1.59 -19.18 -4.52
CA THR A 32 -2.56 -18.21 -3.96
C THR A 32 -3.04 -17.17 -4.97
N ALA A 33 -2.87 -17.40 -6.28
CA ALA A 33 -3.27 -16.45 -7.33
C ALA A 33 -4.79 -16.18 -7.39
N PHE A 34 -5.62 -17.04 -6.80
CA PHE A 34 -7.06 -16.84 -6.68
C PHE A 34 -7.45 -15.56 -5.92
N ILE A 35 -6.55 -15.01 -5.09
CA ILE A 35 -6.79 -13.75 -4.36
C ILE A 35 -7.17 -12.59 -5.27
N TYR A 36 -6.69 -12.58 -6.50
CA TYR A 36 -6.99 -11.53 -7.48
C TYR A 36 -8.44 -11.57 -7.98
N ASN A 37 -9.09 -12.74 -7.91
CA ASN A 37 -10.46 -12.96 -8.34
C ASN A 37 -11.46 -12.99 -7.17
N ALA A 38 -11.03 -13.34 -5.97
CA ALA A 38 -11.86 -13.36 -4.77
C ALA A 38 -12.22 -11.93 -4.34
N ARG A 39 -13.41 -11.47 -4.72
CA ARG A 39 -13.88 -10.10 -4.45
C ARG A 39 -14.46 -9.94 -3.04
N THR A 40 -14.89 -11.04 -2.44
CA THR A 40 -15.41 -11.11 -1.09
C THR A 40 -14.50 -11.96 -0.20
N PHE A 41 -14.55 -11.71 1.10
CA PHE A 41 -13.79 -12.52 2.05
C PHE A 41 -14.31 -13.96 2.14
N SER A 42 -15.60 -14.19 1.86
CA SER A 42 -16.19 -15.54 1.80
C SER A 42 -15.62 -16.34 0.62
N GLU A 43 -15.51 -15.74 -0.58
CA GLU A 43 -14.85 -16.39 -1.73
C GLU A 43 -13.38 -16.72 -1.45
N LEU A 44 -12.69 -15.85 -0.70
CA LEU A 44 -11.33 -16.12 -0.25
C LEU A 44 -11.27 -17.34 0.68
N LEU A 45 -12.18 -17.41 1.68
CA LEU A 45 -12.24 -18.54 2.62
C LEU A 45 -12.51 -19.86 1.89
N GLU A 46 -13.44 -19.88 0.96
CA GLU A 46 -13.75 -21.05 0.14
C GLU A 46 -12.52 -21.51 -0.65
N SER A 47 -11.80 -20.57 -1.27
CA SER A 47 -10.58 -20.89 -2.03
C SER A 47 -9.42 -21.38 -1.15
N CYS A 48 -9.47 -21.09 0.14
CA CYS A 48 -8.44 -21.51 1.11
C CYS A 48 -8.74 -22.81 1.83
N GLN A 49 -9.87 -23.48 1.59
CA GLN A 49 -10.33 -24.65 2.37
C GLN A 49 -9.32 -25.80 2.44
N ASN A 50 -8.58 -26.03 1.35
CA ASN A 50 -7.64 -27.14 1.25
C ASN A 50 -6.17 -26.71 1.48
N LEU A 51 -5.93 -25.47 1.94
CA LEU A 51 -4.59 -24.99 2.21
C LEU A 51 -4.21 -25.26 3.68
N ASP A 52 -2.93 -25.54 3.91
CA ASP A 52 -2.39 -25.53 5.27
C ASP A 52 -2.50 -24.14 5.89
N GLU A 53 -2.30 -24.06 7.20
CA GLU A 53 -2.49 -22.83 7.95
C GLU A 53 -1.52 -21.71 7.51
N GLU A 54 -0.27 -22.05 7.20
CA GLU A 54 0.74 -21.05 6.78
C GLU A 54 0.38 -20.44 5.42
N LEU A 55 0.03 -21.25 4.44
CA LEU A 55 -0.33 -20.81 3.11
C LEU A 55 -1.67 -20.05 3.11
N ARG A 56 -2.62 -20.49 3.98
CA ARG A 56 -3.87 -19.75 4.20
C ARG A 56 -3.62 -18.35 4.77
N ASN A 57 -2.79 -18.22 5.80
CA ASN A 57 -2.43 -16.93 6.38
C ASN A 57 -1.71 -16.05 5.36
N TYR A 58 -0.83 -16.64 4.55
CA TYR A 58 -0.17 -15.97 3.45
C TYR A 58 -1.18 -15.43 2.41
N ALA A 59 -2.16 -16.24 1.99
CA ALA A 59 -3.22 -15.84 1.07
C ALA A 59 -4.07 -14.68 1.65
N PHE A 60 -4.44 -14.74 2.93
CA PHE A 60 -5.21 -13.69 3.60
C PHE A 60 -4.48 -12.35 3.60
N ASN A 61 -3.17 -12.36 3.87
CA ASN A 61 -2.38 -11.14 3.89
C ASN A 61 -2.16 -10.56 2.49
N ARG A 62 -1.94 -11.42 1.48
CA ARG A 62 -1.85 -11.00 0.09
C ARG A 62 -3.17 -10.39 -0.40
N TRP A 63 -4.29 -11.03 -0.09
CA TRP A 63 -5.62 -10.55 -0.44
C TRP A 63 -5.89 -9.17 0.16
N LEU A 64 -5.63 -8.99 1.47
CA LEU A 64 -5.76 -7.70 2.13
C LEU A 64 -4.90 -6.64 1.44
N ASN A 65 -3.63 -6.94 1.17
CA ASN A 65 -2.72 -6.00 0.54
C ASN A 65 -3.18 -5.64 -0.87
N PHE A 66 -3.61 -6.61 -1.66
CA PHE A 66 -4.07 -6.38 -3.03
C PHE A 66 -5.32 -5.52 -3.09
N TRP A 67 -6.38 -5.91 -2.37
CA TRP A 67 -7.65 -5.20 -2.45
C TRP A 67 -7.63 -3.84 -1.77
N SER A 68 -6.88 -3.67 -0.69
CA SER A 68 -6.68 -2.34 -0.11
C SER A 68 -5.90 -1.42 -1.06
N ALA A 69 -4.87 -1.91 -1.73
CA ALA A 69 -4.13 -1.14 -2.74
C ALA A 69 -5.02 -0.76 -3.94
N LYS A 70 -5.87 -1.67 -4.41
CA LYS A 70 -6.86 -1.38 -5.46
C LYS A 70 -7.88 -0.32 -5.03
N GLY A 71 -8.30 -0.35 -3.76
CA GLY A 71 -9.14 0.70 -3.17
C GLY A 71 -8.45 2.06 -3.19
N VAL A 72 -7.21 2.12 -2.77
CA VAL A 72 -6.38 3.34 -2.76
C VAL A 72 -6.20 3.89 -4.17
N GLU A 73 -5.81 3.05 -5.14
CA GLU A 73 -5.66 3.44 -6.55
C GLU A 73 -6.97 4.05 -7.11
N GLN A 74 -8.11 3.40 -6.83
CA GLN A 74 -9.42 3.90 -7.24
C GLN A 74 -9.76 5.24 -6.60
N ILE A 75 -9.38 5.48 -5.34
CA ILE A 75 -9.63 6.74 -4.66
C ILE A 75 -8.86 7.87 -5.36
N PHE A 76 -7.56 7.68 -5.62
CA PHE A 76 -6.77 8.65 -6.37
C PHE A 76 -7.39 8.97 -7.72
N CYS A 77 -7.76 7.95 -8.48
CA CYS A 77 -8.28 8.09 -9.84
C CYS A 77 -9.72 8.64 -9.94
N LYS A 78 -10.35 9.03 -8.81
CA LYS A 78 -11.63 9.74 -8.82
C LYS A 78 -11.50 11.24 -9.01
N ASP A 79 -10.33 11.81 -8.71
CA ASP A 79 -10.09 13.24 -8.89
C ASP A 79 -9.70 13.52 -10.35
N GLU A 80 -10.20 14.62 -10.92
CA GLU A 80 -9.92 15.02 -12.29
C GLU A 80 -8.45 15.34 -12.59
N LYS A 81 -7.68 15.70 -11.55
CA LYS A 81 -6.23 15.94 -11.64
C LYS A 81 -5.43 14.63 -11.76
N VAL A 82 -6.08 13.49 -11.52
CA VAL A 82 -5.42 12.18 -11.48
C VAL A 82 -5.85 11.33 -12.66
N LYS A 83 -4.90 10.98 -13.52
CA LYS A 83 -5.12 10.11 -14.67
C LYS A 83 -4.68 8.68 -14.34
N PRO A 84 -5.57 7.68 -14.39
CA PRO A 84 -5.18 6.29 -14.20
C PRO A 84 -4.22 5.82 -15.30
N ASN A 85 -3.33 4.90 -14.98
CA ASN A 85 -2.55 4.22 -16.01
C ASN A 85 -3.37 3.08 -16.61
N TYR A 86 -3.76 3.23 -17.87
CA TYR A 86 -4.52 2.21 -18.60
C TYR A 86 -3.64 1.07 -19.16
N ASN A 87 -2.31 1.24 -19.12
CA ASN A 87 -1.41 0.19 -19.59
C ASN A 87 -1.24 -0.88 -18.51
N GLN A 88 -1.97 -1.98 -18.62
CA GLN A 88 -1.93 -3.10 -17.68
C GLN A 88 -0.55 -3.80 -17.61
N TYR A 89 0.30 -3.60 -18.59
CA TYR A 89 1.67 -4.16 -18.64
C TYR A 89 2.69 -3.25 -17.96
N ASP A 90 2.34 -1.99 -17.71
CA ASP A 90 3.21 -1.06 -17.00
C ASP A 90 3.09 -1.30 -15.49
N LYS A 91 4.03 -2.04 -14.95
CA LYS A 91 4.15 -2.30 -13.50
C LYS A 91 4.87 -1.17 -12.75
N LEU A 92 5.17 -0.08 -13.43
CA LEU A 92 6.00 0.99 -12.90
C LEU A 92 5.20 2.24 -12.51
N VAL A 93 3.99 2.39 -13.04
CA VAL A 93 3.14 3.55 -12.82
C VAL A 93 1.72 3.08 -12.55
N ASP A 94 1.14 3.52 -11.43
CA ASP A 94 -0.27 3.26 -11.12
C ASP A 94 -1.17 4.37 -11.66
N PHE A 95 -0.74 5.62 -11.53
CA PHE A 95 -1.46 6.80 -11.99
C PHE A 95 -0.52 8.00 -12.21
N ARG A 96 -1.08 9.09 -12.75
CA ARG A 96 -0.39 10.38 -12.90
C ARG A 96 -1.16 11.46 -12.16
N ILE A 97 -0.46 12.31 -11.41
CA ILE A 97 -1.02 13.54 -10.83
C ILE A 97 -0.40 14.72 -11.56
N ASN A 98 -1.22 15.55 -12.22
CA ASN A 98 -0.72 16.67 -13.06
C ASN A 98 0.42 16.21 -14.01
N GLU A 99 0.18 15.10 -14.73
CA GLU A 99 1.10 14.44 -15.67
C GLU A 99 2.34 13.78 -15.06
N ILE A 100 2.63 13.96 -13.77
CA ILE A 100 3.75 13.27 -13.09
C ILE A 100 3.35 11.83 -12.77
N PRO A 101 4.10 10.82 -13.26
CA PRO A 101 3.80 9.41 -13.01
C PRO A 101 4.19 8.99 -11.60
N PHE A 102 3.35 8.20 -10.95
CA PHE A 102 3.61 7.64 -9.61
C PHE A 102 3.26 6.16 -9.51
N ASP A 103 4.08 5.42 -8.76
CA ASP A 103 3.77 4.14 -8.12
C ASP A 103 3.34 4.47 -6.69
N HIS A 104 2.22 3.94 -6.21
CA HIS A 104 1.84 4.13 -4.81
C HIS A 104 2.19 2.90 -3.97
N LYS A 105 2.56 3.14 -2.73
CA LYS A 105 2.89 2.08 -1.77
C LYS A 105 2.22 2.32 -0.44
N THR A 106 1.27 1.46 -0.08
CA THR A 106 0.68 1.46 1.26
C THR A 106 1.53 0.59 2.18
N SER A 107 2.20 1.22 3.13
CA SER A 107 3.09 0.59 4.10
C SER A 107 2.68 0.92 5.53
N VAL A 108 2.91 0.02 6.45
CA VAL A 108 2.90 0.36 7.87
C VAL A 108 4.16 1.15 8.23
N PHE A 109 4.10 1.97 9.28
CA PHE A 109 5.30 2.59 9.83
C PHE A 109 6.31 1.50 10.21
N PRO A 110 7.56 1.56 9.70
CA PRO A 110 8.44 0.41 9.79
C PRO A 110 9.02 0.23 11.18
N LYS A 111 8.87 -0.94 11.79
CA LYS A 111 9.47 -1.26 13.09
C LYS A 111 11.01 -1.17 13.11
N ALA A 112 11.65 -1.40 11.96
CA ALA A 112 13.10 -1.33 11.82
C ALA A 112 13.62 0.07 11.48
N TYR A 113 12.74 1.07 11.32
CA TYR A 113 13.16 2.44 11.14
C TYR A 113 13.72 3.00 12.46
N PRO A 114 14.92 3.60 12.47
CA PRO A 114 15.61 3.92 13.71
C PRO A 114 15.10 5.16 14.45
N LYS A 115 14.10 5.86 13.89
CA LYS A 115 13.53 7.09 14.44
C LYS A 115 12.06 6.95 14.77
N THR A 116 11.55 7.87 15.60
CA THR A 116 10.15 7.92 16.01
C THR A 116 9.24 8.45 14.89
N LEU A 117 7.91 8.38 15.10
CA LEU A 117 6.94 8.99 14.21
C LEU A 117 7.12 10.52 14.15
N GLU A 118 7.33 11.14 15.30
CA GLU A 118 7.49 12.59 15.44
C GLU A 118 8.68 13.09 14.60
N GLU A 119 9.82 12.44 14.74
CA GLU A 119 11.01 12.75 13.93
C GLU A 119 10.77 12.53 12.43
N ALA A 120 10.02 11.48 12.07
CA ALA A 120 9.68 11.22 10.69
C ALA A 120 8.67 12.24 10.11
N LEU A 121 7.77 12.78 10.94
CA LEU A 121 6.86 13.86 10.55
C LEU A 121 7.62 15.19 10.31
N GLU A 122 8.63 15.45 11.11
CA GLU A 122 9.49 16.64 10.94
C GLU A 122 10.41 16.53 9.72
N ASN A 123 10.89 15.31 9.43
CA ASN A 123 11.78 15.05 8.30
C ASN A 123 11.37 13.82 7.49
N LYS A 124 10.31 13.98 6.67
CA LYS A 124 9.79 12.91 5.81
C LYS A 124 10.81 12.38 4.80
N GLU A 125 11.79 13.19 4.39
CA GLU A 125 12.82 12.78 3.42
C GLU A 125 13.63 11.58 3.91
N GLU A 126 14.02 11.57 5.17
CA GLU A 126 14.80 10.46 5.73
C GLU A 126 14.02 9.14 5.71
N LEU A 127 12.73 9.17 6.04
CA LEU A 127 11.88 7.97 5.96
C LEU A 127 11.69 7.52 4.51
N ILE A 128 11.52 8.45 3.56
CA ILE A 128 11.44 8.12 2.13
C ILE A 128 12.74 7.43 1.67
N ARG A 129 13.91 7.98 2.01
CA ARG A 129 15.22 7.35 1.71
C ARG A 129 15.33 5.96 2.31
N TRP A 130 14.86 5.79 3.54
CA TRP A 130 14.84 4.50 4.22
C TRP A 130 13.95 3.50 3.46
N PHE A 131 12.77 3.91 3.00
CA PHE A 131 11.89 3.05 2.21
C PHE A 131 12.55 2.60 0.90
N TYR A 132 13.15 3.50 0.14
CA TYR A 132 13.85 3.12 -1.09
C TYR A 132 15.01 2.15 -0.83
N LYS A 133 15.72 2.31 0.29
CA LYS A 133 16.83 1.44 0.66
C LYS A 133 16.39 0.04 1.10
N ASN A 134 15.25 -0.07 1.82
CA ASN A 134 14.89 -1.28 2.56
C ASN A 134 13.67 -2.03 1.98
N GLN A 135 12.85 -1.44 1.14
CA GLN A 135 11.68 -2.10 0.58
C GLN A 135 11.97 -2.98 -0.65
N SER A 136 13.16 -2.92 -1.21
CA SER A 136 13.54 -3.72 -2.36
C SER A 136 14.16 -5.05 -1.93
N GLN A 137 13.34 -6.00 -1.45
CA GLN A 137 13.84 -7.33 -1.04
C GLN A 137 14.28 -8.20 -2.23
N GLU A 138 13.85 -7.88 -3.47
CA GLU A 138 14.14 -8.68 -4.67
C GLU A 138 15.25 -8.11 -5.57
N GLY A 139 16.04 -7.15 -5.08
CA GLY A 139 17.12 -6.57 -5.90
C GLY A 139 16.67 -5.76 -7.11
N ARG A 140 15.36 -5.59 -7.31
CA ARG A 140 14.78 -4.75 -8.38
C ARG A 140 14.89 -3.29 -7.97
N LYS A 141 16.04 -2.69 -8.18
CA LYS A 141 16.29 -1.25 -7.95
C LYS A 141 15.65 -0.41 -9.06
N HIS A 142 14.33 -0.47 -9.16
CA HIS A 142 13.60 0.48 -10.01
C HIS A 142 13.35 1.74 -9.18
N PHE A 143 14.14 2.75 -9.41
CA PHE A 143 13.91 4.07 -8.83
C PHE A 143 12.80 4.77 -9.62
N LYS A 144 11.64 4.91 -9.01
CA LYS A 144 10.45 5.54 -9.57
C LYS A 144 9.93 6.60 -8.62
N ASN A 145 9.18 7.54 -9.17
CA ASN A 145 8.41 8.42 -8.31
C ASN A 145 7.41 7.62 -7.49
N ARG A 146 7.33 7.88 -6.20
CA ARG A 146 6.45 7.16 -5.30
C ARG A 146 5.68 8.05 -4.37
N ILE A 147 4.41 7.71 -4.17
CA ILE A 147 3.63 8.21 -3.06
C ILE A 147 3.48 7.08 -2.04
N PHE A 148 4.06 7.27 -0.85
CA PHE A 148 3.95 6.33 0.25
C PHE A 148 2.75 6.69 1.12
N LEU A 149 1.79 5.78 1.29
CA LEU A 149 0.78 5.88 2.34
C LEU A 149 1.33 5.17 3.58
N VAL A 150 1.65 5.93 4.61
CA VAL A 150 2.24 5.38 5.84
C VAL A 150 1.17 5.28 6.92
N LEU A 151 0.88 4.06 7.32
CA LEU A 151 -0.14 3.73 8.30
C LEU A 151 0.44 3.70 9.71
N TYR A 152 -0.14 4.44 10.64
CA TYR A 152 0.28 4.47 12.03
C TYR A 152 -0.94 4.44 12.97
N ASN A 153 -1.05 3.39 13.78
CA ASN A 153 -2.04 3.28 14.84
C ASN A 153 -1.42 3.75 16.15
N LYS A 154 -1.93 4.84 16.72
CA LYS A 154 -1.42 5.45 17.96
C LYS A 154 -1.69 4.59 19.19
N GLU A 155 -2.80 3.86 19.19
CA GLU A 155 -3.21 3.04 20.32
C GLU A 155 -2.40 1.73 20.39
N ASN A 156 -2.06 1.14 19.21
CA ASN A 156 -1.34 -0.12 19.18
C ASN A 156 -0.41 -0.20 17.95
N VAL A 157 0.88 -0.03 18.20
CA VAL A 157 1.93 -0.08 17.16
C VAL A 157 2.05 -1.45 16.46
N ASN A 158 1.52 -2.52 17.06
CA ASN A 158 1.49 -3.84 16.42
C ASN A 158 0.31 -4.01 15.47
N GLU A 159 -0.62 -3.06 15.45
CA GLU A 159 -1.86 -3.13 14.70
C GLU A 159 -1.97 -2.11 13.57
N HIS A 160 -0.88 -1.45 13.18
CA HIS A 160 -0.87 -0.51 12.04
C HIS A 160 -1.50 -1.13 10.78
N TRP A 161 -1.32 -2.43 10.57
CA TRP A 161 -1.84 -3.15 9.42
C TRP A 161 -3.38 -3.12 9.32
N LYS A 162 -4.08 -3.01 10.45
CA LYS A 162 -5.55 -2.92 10.50
C LYS A 162 -6.07 -1.68 9.77
N LEU A 163 -5.30 -0.60 9.74
CA LEU A 163 -5.67 0.62 9.03
C LEU A 163 -5.83 0.41 7.52
N LYS A 164 -5.27 -0.65 6.94
CA LYS A 164 -5.52 -1.03 5.54
C LYS A 164 -6.99 -1.32 5.25
N THR A 165 -7.76 -1.68 6.27
CA THR A 165 -9.20 -1.95 6.14
C THR A 165 -10.06 -0.69 6.22
N GLU A 166 -9.53 0.44 6.67
CA GLU A 166 -10.25 1.71 6.88
C GLU A 166 -10.28 2.55 5.59
N ILE A 167 -10.82 1.97 4.52
CA ILE A 167 -10.77 2.56 3.15
C ILE A 167 -11.47 3.92 3.08
N LEU A 168 -12.57 4.10 3.81
CA LEU A 168 -13.29 5.38 3.82
C LEU A 168 -12.52 6.46 4.58
N TYR A 169 -11.81 6.09 5.64
CA TYR A 169 -10.91 7.00 6.35
C TYR A 169 -9.70 7.39 5.46
N ILE A 170 -9.07 6.40 4.82
CA ILE A 170 -7.99 6.64 3.85
C ILE A 170 -8.47 7.57 2.73
N LYS A 171 -9.70 7.38 2.24
CA LYS A 171 -10.32 8.22 1.22
C LYS A 171 -10.31 9.69 1.62
N THR A 172 -10.77 10.04 2.82
CA THR A 172 -10.83 11.44 3.26
C THR A 172 -9.44 12.11 3.26
N ILE A 173 -8.41 11.35 3.61
CA ILE A 173 -7.03 11.85 3.66
C ILE A 173 -6.45 12.02 2.25
N ILE A 174 -6.68 11.04 1.35
CA ILE A 174 -6.21 11.13 -0.05
C ILE A 174 -6.90 12.29 -0.78
N GLU A 175 -8.23 12.45 -0.63
CA GLU A 175 -8.97 13.54 -1.24
C GLU A 175 -8.43 14.90 -0.77
N LYS A 176 -8.15 15.05 0.52
CA LYS A 176 -7.50 16.25 1.05
C LYS A 176 -6.10 16.45 0.46
N TYR A 177 -5.29 15.41 0.37
CA TYR A 177 -3.95 15.49 -0.22
C TYR A 177 -4.01 15.94 -1.67
N VAL A 178 -4.85 15.33 -2.51
CA VAL A 178 -4.97 15.67 -3.93
C VAL A 178 -5.52 17.09 -4.12
N SER A 179 -6.45 17.55 -3.27
CA SER A 179 -7.00 18.90 -3.36
C SER A 179 -5.95 20.00 -3.19
N VAL A 180 -4.93 19.76 -2.34
CA VAL A 180 -3.83 20.72 -2.06
C VAL A 180 -2.51 20.32 -2.71
N TYR A 181 -2.52 19.31 -3.60
CA TYR A 181 -1.31 18.81 -4.23
C TYR A 181 -0.56 19.90 -4.98
N ASN A 182 0.73 20.04 -4.66
CA ASN A 182 1.68 20.86 -5.37
C ASN A 182 2.98 20.06 -5.56
N SER A 183 3.45 19.95 -6.82
CA SER A 183 4.69 19.26 -7.16
C SER A 183 5.94 19.83 -6.49
N ASP A 184 5.92 21.11 -6.11
CA ASP A 184 7.05 21.77 -5.44
C ASP A 184 7.27 21.23 -4.01
N ASN A 185 6.24 20.62 -3.41
CA ASN A 185 6.29 19.99 -2.09
C ASN A 185 6.82 18.57 -2.10
N LEU A 186 7.07 18.01 -3.30
CA LEU A 186 7.65 16.68 -3.43
C LEU A 186 9.12 16.66 -3.01
N VAL A 187 9.50 15.60 -2.33
CA VAL A 187 10.92 15.33 -2.03
C VAL A 187 11.60 14.82 -3.30
N LYS A 188 12.62 15.53 -3.75
CA LYS A 188 13.44 15.19 -4.91
C LYS A 188 14.72 14.50 -4.44
N LEU A 189 14.90 13.26 -4.83
CA LEU A 189 16.06 12.45 -4.43
C LEU A 189 16.86 12.05 -5.66
N ASN A 190 18.18 12.08 -5.53
CA ASN A 190 19.06 11.39 -6.47
C ASN A 190 19.42 10.03 -5.87
N LEU A 191 19.01 8.96 -6.54
CA LEU A 191 19.26 7.58 -6.15
C LEU A 191 20.07 6.88 -7.25
N ASN A 192 21.35 6.70 -7.01
CA ASN A 192 22.29 6.07 -7.97
C ASN A 192 22.31 6.75 -9.36
N GLY A 193 22.17 8.07 -9.41
CA GLY A 193 22.15 8.86 -10.65
C GLY A 193 20.77 9.03 -11.28
N GLU A 194 19.73 8.41 -10.75
CA GLU A 194 18.33 8.60 -11.17
C GLU A 194 17.64 9.59 -10.23
N GLU A 195 17.02 10.64 -10.79
CA GLU A 195 16.17 11.55 -10.02
C GLU A 195 14.78 10.94 -9.84
N VAL A 196 14.32 10.89 -8.59
CA VAL A 196 12.97 10.44 -8.24
C VAL A 196 12.28 11.48 -7.37
N TRP A 197 10.97 11.61 -7.55
CA TRP A 197 10.11 12.50 -6.79
C TRP A 197 9.17 11.68 -5.93
N SER A 198 9.10 12.01 -4.64
CA SER A 198 8.32 11.21 -3.69
C SER A 198 7.63 12.06 -2.65
N ASP A 199 6.58 11.50 -2.08
CA ASP A 199 5.91 12.09 -0.94
C ASP A 199 5.38 11.02 0.02
N ILE A 200 4.98 11.46 1.23
CA ILE A 200 4.30 10.63 2.22
C ILE A 200 2.92 11.21 2.51
N ILE A 201 1.92 10.35 2.42
CA ILE A 201 0.58 10.59 2.95
C ILE A 201 0.46 9.83 4.27
N TRP A 202 0.29 10.55 5.35
CA TRP A 202 0.20 9.99 6.69
C TRP A 202 -1.23 9.55 7.01
N ILE A 203 -1.41 8.27 7.30
CA ILE A 203 -2.68 7.68 7.74
C ILE A 203 -2.53 7.36 9.22
N ILE A 204 -2.81 8.33 10.06
CA ILE A 204 -2.61 8.25 11.52
C ILE A 204 -3.97 8.21 12.20
N LYS A 205 -4.19 7.22 13.06
CA LYS A 205 -5.45 7.07 13.81
C LYS A 205 -5.15 6.69 15.26
#